data_082663dcac886138da09ddc731c4b47e
#
_entry.id   082663dcac886138da09ddc731c4b47e
#
_cell.length_a   1.000
_cell.length_b   1.000
_cell.length_c   1.000
_cell.angle_alpha   90.00
_cell.angle_beta   90.00
_cell.angle_gamma   90.00
#
_symmetry.space_group_name_H-M   'P 1'
#
loop_
_entity.id
_entity.type
_entity.pdbx_description
1 polymer ?
#
loop_
_entity_poly.entity_id
_entity_poly.type
_entity_poly.pdbx_seq_one_letter_code
_entity_poly.pdbx_strand_id
1 'polypeptide(L)'
;MQTDDDALNDPARIEAALALMEWLRGEMDDALLDLALSPLRERLDALRSGEHPEQRLKQVTVMFCDVVGSTALGHQLDPEDINAVMDTALERYTAIVERWQGRVLQYTGDGLLAAFGTAQVREDDAERAVAAGLGIVAETTLHAERVRRKLGHAGFGVRVGLHSGPVLLGGGVDGDNTIRGTTVNLAARMEQTAPPGTLRVSADTWRLCAGLFEGTEQAPLVVKGRSEPMRTWLVERRRPRQALAPARGVAGRPSP
;
A
#
# COMPACT_ATOMS: atom_id res chain seq x y z
N MET A 1 7.46 17.83 19.21
CA MET A 1 8.34 16.65 19.19
C MET A 1 8.90 16.57 17.77
N GLN A 2 9.96 17.41 17.52
CA GLN A 2 10.45 17.74 16.15
C GLN A 2 11.99 17.58 16.07
N THR A 3 12.57 16.69 16.91
CA THR A 3 14.00 16.69 17.19
C THR A 3 14.79 15.45 16.75
N ASP A 4 14.18 14.37 16.30
CA ASP A 4 14.92 13.16 15.90
C ASP A 4 15.15 13.04 14.39
N ASP A 5 14.28 13.60 13.56
CA ASP A 5 14.38 13.52 12.09
C ASP A 5 15.50 14.43 11.51
N ASP A 6 15.84 15.53 12.21
CA ASP A 6 16.93 16.44 11.83
C ASP A 6 18.33 15.84 12.12
N ALA A 7 18.42 14.90 13.04
CA ALA A 7 19.70 14.33 13.48
C ALA A 7 20.34 13.41 12.43
N LEU A 8 19.52 12.70 11.64
CA LEU A 8 19.97 11.78 10.60
C LEU A 8 20.22 12.46 9.24
N ASN A 9 19.90 13.75 9.12
CA ASN A 9 20.12 14.56 7.93
C ASN A 9 21.30 15.53 8.05
N ASP A 10 22.01 15.53 9.18
CA ASP A 10 23.21 16.33 9.38
C ASP A 10 24.47 15.52 8.98
N PRO A 11 25.17 15.89 7.88
CA PRO A 11 26.38 15.19 7.45
C PRO A 11 27.43 15.04 8.55
N ALA A 12 27.59 16.05 9.39
CA ALA A 12 28.58 16.04 10.47
C ALA A 12 28.26 14.98 11.54
N ARG A 13 26.98 14.74 11.80
CA ARG A 13 26.54 13.70 12.75
C ARG A 13 26.71 12.30 12.16
N ILE A 14 26.42 12.13 10.87
CA ILE A 14 26.64 10.86 10.18
C ILE A 14 28.14 10.54 10.15
N GLU A 15 29.00 11.51 9.86
CA GLU A 15 30.47 11.37 9.92
C GLU A 15 30.94 10.96 11.31
N ALA A 16 30.42 11.61 12.34
CA ALA A 16 30.76 11.27 13.72
C ALA A 16 30.31 9.85 14.10
N ALA A 17 29.13 9.45 13.66
CA ALA A 17 28.62 8.07 13.88
C ALA A 17 29.47 7.04 13.14
N LEU A 18 29.83 7.31 11.88
CA LEU A 18 30.73 6.45 11.11
C LEU A 18 32.09 6.30 11.77
N ALA A 19 32.69 7.40 12.22
CA ALA A 19 34.00 7.41 12.91
C ALA A 19 33.96 6.62 14.23
N LEU A 20 32.85 6.74 15.00
CA LEU A 20 32.66 6.01 16.24
C LEU A 20 32.50 4.50 15.97
N MET A 21 31.75 4.11 14.95
CA MET A 21 31.57 2.71 14.60
C MET A 21 32.84 2.10 13.99
N GLU A 22 33.58 2.84 13.17
CA GLU A 22 34.88 2.41 12.65
C GLU A 22 35.92 2.18 13.77
N TRP A 23 35.85 2.93 14.88
CA TRP A 23 36.72 2.71 16.04
C TRP A 23 36.49 1.32 16.69
N LEU A 24 35.31 0.73 16.50
CA LEU A 24 34.99 -0.63 16.95
C LEU A 24 35.55 -1.73 16.02
N ARG A 25 36.21 -1.34 14.92
CA ARG A 25 36.84 -2.29 14.00
C ARG A 25 37.97 -3.05 14.73
N GLY A 26 37.87 -4.36 14.72
CA GLY A 26 38.78 -5.24 15.47
C GLY A 26 38.20 -5.77 16.79
N GLU A 27 37.12 -5.18 17.31
CA GLU A 27 36.37 -5.71 18.46
C GLU A 27 35.06 -6.43 18.03
N MET A 28 34.63 -6.21 16.79
CA MET A 28 33.45 -6.83 16.17
C MET A 28 33.86 -7.55 14.88
N ASP A 29 32.99 -8.43 14.40
CA ASP A 29 33.13 -9.05 13.09
C ASP A 29 33.06 -7.96 12.00
N ASP A 30 34.14 -7.87 11.20
CA ASP A 30 34.29 -6.84 10.15
C ASP A 30 33.15 -6.88 9.11
N ALA A 31 32.63 -8.05 8.79
CA ALA A 31 31.53 -8.19 7.84
C ALA A 31 30.22 -7.62 8.40
N LEU A 32 29.94 -7.84 9.67
CA LEU A 32 28.78 -7.24 10.35
C LEU A 32 28.92 -5.73 10.49
N LEU A 33 30.14 -5.25 10.79
CA LEU A 33 30.41 -3.82 10.87
C LEU A 33 30.23 -3.15 9.51
N ASP A 34 30.78 -3.71 8.44
CA ASP A 34 30.63 -3.16 7.09
C ASP A 34 29.16 -3.18 6.63
N LEU A 35 28.38 -4.19 6.98
CA LEU A 35 26.94 -4.23 6.71
C LEU A 35 26.20 -3.09 7.43
N ALA A 36 26.56 -2.81 8.69
CA ALA A 36 25.98 -1.72 9.47
C ALA A 36 26.41 -0.33 8.99
N LEU A 37 27.64 -0.21 8.47
CA LEU A 37 28.19 1.07 7.99
C LEU A 37 27.73 1.43 6.57
N SER A 38 27.41 0.46 5.72
CA SER A 38 27.03 0.66 4.30
C SER A 38 25.89 1.68 4.15
N PRO A 39 24.76 1.57 4.87
CA PRO A 39 23.66 2.53 4.73
C PRO A 39 24.05 3.96 5.15
N LEU A 40 24.90 4.09 6.16
CA LEU A 40 25.36 5.41 6.63
C LEU A 40 26.33 6.06 5.65
N ARG A 41 27.23 5.27 5.02
CA ARG A 41 28.14 5.75 3.98
C ARG A 41 27.35 6.19 2.74
N GLU A 42 26.43 5.36 2.24
CA GLU A 42 25.57 5.71 1.11
C GLU A 42 24.78 7.00 1.38
N ARG A 43 24.29 7.16 2.62
CA ARG A 43 23.56 8.36 3.03
C ARG A 43 24.46 9.60 3.05
N LEU A 44 25.67 9.47 3.59
CA LEU A 44 26.65 10.57 3.62
C LEU A 44 27.04 11.00 2.20
N ASP A 45 27.28 10.04 1.31
CA ASP A 45 27.65 10.31 -0.08
C ASP A 45 26.50 11.00 -0.82
N ALA A 46 25.24 10.59 -0.60
CA ALA A 46 24.05 11.24 -1.14
C ALA A 46 23.90 12.69 -0.64
N LEU A 47 24.20 12.95 0.65
CA LEU A 47 24.18 14.30 1.22
C LEU A 47 25.32 15.20 0.71
N ARG A 48 26.50 14.62 0.48
CA ARG A 48 27.68 15.35 -0.03
C ARG A 48 27.59 15.65 -1.52
N SER A 49 27.04 14.74 -2.30
CA SER A 49 26.82 14.92 -3.74
C SER A 49 25.71 15.93 -4.05
N GLY A 50 24.95 16.34 -3.03
CA GLY A 50 23.75 17.15 -3.23
C GLY A 50 22.65 16.38 -3.98
N GLU A 51 22.86 15.09 -4.20
CA GLU A 51 21.84 14.15 -4.66
C GLU A 51 20.88 13.88 -3.49
N HIS A 52 20.01 14.84 -3.22
CA HIS A 52 18.74 14.46 -2.59
C HIS A 52 18.16 13.39 -3.50
N PRO A 53 17.79 12.18 -2.99
CA PRO A 53 17.11 11.21 -3.81
C PRO A 53 16.00 11.97 -4.54
N GLU A 54 16.13 12.05 -5.87
CA GLU A 54 15.29 12.91 -6.72
C GLU A 54 13.83 12.66 -6.37
N GLN A 55 13.21 13.68 -5.79
CA GLN A 55 11.78 13.63 -5.58
C GLN A 55 11.13 13.61 -6.95
N ARG A 56 10.46 12.53 -7.26
CA ARG A 56 9.79 12.37 -8.55
C ARG A 56 8.29 12.46 -8.36
N LEU A 57 7.66 13.38 -9.08
CA LEU A 57 6.22 13.41 -9.17
C LEU A 57 5.76 12.24 -10.04
N LYS A 58 4.99 11.32 -9.47
CA LYS A 58 4.43 10.17 -10.20
C LYS A 58 2.94 10.07 -9.96
N GLN A 59 2.24 9.62 -11.00
CA GLN A 59 0.84 9.21 -10.90
C GLN A 59 0.82 7.77 -10.40
N VAL A 60 0.19 7.52 -9.25
CA VAL A 60 0.12 6.19 -8.63
C VAL A 60 -1.29 5.91 -8.13
N THR A 61 -1.58 4.64 -7.83
CA THR A 61 -2.73 4.26 -7.02
C THR A 61 -2.26 3.83 -5.65
N VAL A 62 -2.68 4.56 -4.63
CA VAL A 62 -2.35 4.30 -3.22
C VAL A 62 -3.44 3.45 -2.60
N MET A 63 -3.02 2.44 -1.84
CA MET A 63 -3.87 1.53 -1.08
C MET A 63 -3.55 1.64 0.40
N PHE A 64 -4.58 1.84 1.21
CA PHE A 64 -4.54 1.52 2.64
C PHE A 64 -5.41 0.31 2.91
N CYS A 65 -4.96 -0.57 3.75
CA CYS A 65 -5.80 -1.59 4.34
C CYS A 65 -5.53 -1.68 5.84
N ASP A 66 -6.59 -1.92 6.62
CA ASP A 66 -6.56 -1.96 8.07
C ASP A 66 -7.47 -3.09 8.57
N VAL A 67 -6.97 -3.86 9.55
CA VAL A 67 -7.74 -4.97 10.12
C VAL A 67 -8.75 -4.44 11.12
N VAL A 68 -9.98 -4.86 10.97
CA VAL A 68 -11.07 -4.55 11.91
C VAL A 68 -11.22 -5.68 12.91
N GLY A 69 -11.40 -5.33 14.18
CA GLY A 69 -11.62 -6.30 15.26
C GLY A 69 -10.35 -6.74 15.99
N SER A 70 -9.16 -6.26 15.60
CA SER A 70 -7.87 -6.53 16.26
C SER A 70 -7.90 -6.17 17.75
N THR A 71 -8.45 -5.02 18.11
CA THR A 71 -8.59 -4.58 19.50
C THR A 71 -9.51 -5.49 20.32
N ALA A 72 -10.60 -6.00 19.71
CA ALA A 72 -11.51 -6.93 20.39
C ALA A 72 -10.86 -8.31 20.59
N LEU A 73 -10.00 -8.75 19.67
CA LEU A 73 -9.14 -9.92 19.85
C LEU A 73 -8.24 -9.76 21.07
N GLY A 74 -7.67 -8.56 21.27
CA GLY A 74 -6.75 -8.25 22.36
C GLY A 74 -7.35 -8.39 23.77
N HIS A 75 -8.67 -8.39 23.90
CA HIS A 75 -9.36 -8.64 25.16
C HIS A 75 -9.68 -10.12 25.42
N GLN A 76 -9.54 -11.00 24.44
CA GLN A 76 -10.01 -12.39 24.49
C GLN A 76 -8.93 -13.43 24.28
N LEU A 77 -7.83 -13.04 23.66
CA LEU A 77 -6.72 -13.93 23.31
C LEU A 77 -5.41 -13.48 23.96
N ASP A 78 -4.51 -14.40 24.15
CA ASP A 78 -3.14 -14.10 24.56
C ASP A 78 -2.42 -13.28 23.48
N PRO A 79 -1.49 -12.37 23.85
CA PRO A 79 -0.77 -11.52 22.91
C PRO A 79 -0.03 -12.30 21.80
N GLU A 80 0.45 -13.49 22.10
CA GLU A 80 1.14 -14.36 21.12
C GLU A 80 0.18 -14.85 20.03
N ASP A 81 -1.04 -15.27 20.40
CA ASP A 81 -2.07 -15.73 19.46
C ASP A 81 -2.55 -14.58 18.57
N ILE A 82 -2.68 -13.38 19.15
CA ILE A 82 -3.07 -12.17 18.38
C ILE A 82 -2.00 -11.86 17.35
N ASN A 83 -0.74 -11.80 17.76
CA ASN A 83 0.38 -11.53 16.84
C ASN A 83 0.42 -12.58 15.72
N ALA A 84 0.28 -13.86 16.02
CA ALA A 84 0.27 -14.91 15.01
C ALA A 84 -0.90 -14.76 14.00
N VAL A 85 -2.08 -14.34 14.44
CA VAL A 85 -3.23 -14.07 13.57
C VAL A 85 -2.95 -12.87 12.68
N MET A 86 -2.40 -11.79 13.25
CA MET A 86 -2.12 -10.54 12.54
C MET A 86 -0.99 -10.72 11.53
N ASP A 87 0.13 -11.32 11.93
CA ASP A 87 1.27 -11.60 11.06
C ASP A 87 0.85 -12.45 9.87
N THR A 88 0.06 -13.52 10.11
CA THR A 88 -0.49 -14.35 9.03
C THR A 88 -1.37 -13.54 8.08
N ALA A 89 -2.17 -12.60 8.56
CA ALA A 89 -3.01 -11.77 7.73
C ALA A 89 -2.16 -10.81 6.87
N LEU A 90 -1.21 -10.10 7.49
CA LEU A 90 -0.33 -9.15 6.82
C LEU A 90 0.57 -9.81 5.78
N GLU A 91 1.13 -10.99 6.07
CA GLU A 91 1.89 -11.78 5.09
C GLU A 91 1.06 -12.10 3.84
N ARG A 92 -0.20 -12.51 4.02
CA ARG A 92 -1.10 -12.82 2.91
C ARG A 92 -1.50 -11.57 2.11
N TYR A 93 -1.74 -10.44 2.80
CA TYR A 93 -2.05 -9.17 2.13
C TYR A 93 -0.85 -8.70 1.30
N THR A 94 0.35 -8.81 1.86
CA THR A 94 1.60 -8.51 1.14
C THR A 94 1.74 -9.37 -0.11
N ALA A 95 1.58 -10.68 0.01
CA ALA A 95 1.64 -11.59 -1.13
C ALA A 95 0.59 -11.27 -2.22
N ILE A 96 -0.62 -10.82 -1.83
CA ILE A 96 -1.64 -10.37 -2.77
C ILE A 96 -1.21 -9.09 -3.48
N VAL A 97 -0.73 -8.08 -2.74
CA VAL A 97 -0.24 -6.81 -3.31
C VAL A 97 0.86 -7.06 -4.32
N GLU A 98 1.88 -7.85 -3.95
CA GLU A 98 3.03 -8.19 -4.81
C GLU A 98 2.62 -8.99 -6.04
N ARG A 99 1.72 -9.96 -5.90
CA ARG A 99 1.16 -10.72 -7.01
C ARG A 99 0.51 -9.82 -8.07
N TRP A 100 -0.10 -8.72 -7.66
CA TRP A 100 -0.67 -7.70 -8.53
C TRP A 100 0.34 -6.60 -8.88
N GLN A 101 1.64 -6.83 -8.62
CA GLN A 101 2.74 -5.92 -8.92
C GLN A 101 2.61 -4.55 -8.25
N GLY A 102 1.97 -4.52 -7.09
CA GLY A 102 2.03 -3.43 -6.14
C GLY A 102 3.27 -3.55 -5.25
N ARG A 103 3.60 -2.49 -4.55
CA ARG A 103 4.69 -2.45 -3.57
C ARG A 103 4.12 -2.07 -2.21
N VAL A 104 4.39 -2.88 -1.19
CA VAL A 104 4.14 -2.48 0.20
C VAL A 104 5.23 -1.50 0.60
N LEU A 105 4.82 -0.34 1.09
CA LEU A 105 5.71 0.77 1.48
C LEU A 105 5.90 0.82 2.98
N GLN A 106 4.85 0.49 3.73
CA GLN A 106 4.86 0.57 5.19
C GLN A 106 3.81 -0.35 5.79
N TYR A 107 4.13 -0.95 6.95
CA TYR A 107 3.15 -1.56 7.83
C TYR A 107 2.72 -0.55 8.89
N THR A 108 1.42 -0.46 9.18
CA THR A 108 0.80 0.54 10.07
C THR A 108 0.18 -0.12 11.31
N GLY A 109 0.94 -0.98 11.98
CA GLY A 109 0.43 -1.79 13.08
C GLY A 109 -0.34 -3.00 12.57
N ASP A 110 -1.67 -2.92 12.55
CA ASP A 110 -2.58 -3.95 12.06
C ASP A 110 -3.00 -3.79 10.58
N GLY A 111 -2.32 -2.91 9.86
CA GLY A 111 -2.58 -2.63 8.46
C GLY A 111 -1.33 -2.44 7.61
N LEU A 112 -1.52 -2.08 6.35
CA LEU A 112 -0.43 -1.72 5.44
C LEU A 112 -0.80 -0.56 4.51
N LEU A 113 0.24 0.16 4.10
CA LEU A 113 0.25 1.12 3.01
C LEU A 113 0.97 0.49 1.82
N ALA A 114 0.30 0.45 0.67
CA ALA A 114 0.88 -0.02 -0.57
C ALA A 114 0.61 0.96 -1.71
N ALA A 115 1.39 0.86 -2.78
CA ALA A 115 1.20 1.67 -3.97
C ALA A 115 1.46 0.88 -5.26
N PHE A 116 0.76 1.27 -6.32
CA PHE A 116 0.87 0.71 -7.67
C PHE A 116 1.33 1.84 -8.61
N GLY A 117 2.33 1.56 -9.45
CA GLY A 117 2.95 2.55 -10.35
C GLY A 117 4.19 3.23 -9.78
N THR A 118 4.74 2.79 -8.65
CA THR A 118 5.93 3.40 -8.04
C THR A 118 7.21 3.18 -8.86
N ALA A 119 7.46 1.96 -9.32
CA ALA A 119 8.63 1.65 -10.15
C ALA A 119 8.41 2.16 -11.58
N GLN A 120 7.36 1.69 -12.24
CA GLN A 120 6.94 2.09 -13.57
C GLN A 120 5.43 2.34 -13.57
N VAL A 121 5.02 3.52 -14.03
CA VAL A 121 3.60 3.86 -14.21
C VAL A 121 3.04 3.08 -15.39
N ARG A 122 1.89 2.43 -15.20
CA ARG A 122 1.18 1.66 -16.21
C ARG A 122 -0.29 2.06 -16.25
N GLU A 123 -0.91 1.89 -17.41
CA GLU A 123 -2.32 2.22 -17.59
C GLU A 123 -3.25 1.35 -16.73
N ASP A 124 -2.82 0.13 -16.40
CA ASP A 124 -3.57 -0.84 -15.60
C ASP A 124 -3.30 -0.77 -14.09
N ASP A 125 -2.53 0.22 -13.60
CA ASP A 125 -2.19 0.33 -12.19
C ASP A 125 -3.42 0.39 -11.28
N ALA A 126 -4.45 1.16 -11.66
CA ALA A 126 -5.69 1.25 -10.91
C ALA A 126 -6.49 -0.07 -10.94
N GLU A 127 -6.53 -0.75 -12.10
CA GLU A 127 -7.17 -2.06 -12.24
C GLU A 127 -6.50 -3.09 -11.32
N ARG A 128 -5.16 -3.15 -11.31
CA ARG A 128 -4.39 -4.07 -10.47
C ARG A 128 -4.57 -3.77 -8.98
N ALA A 129 -4.60 -2.49 -8.61
CA ALA A 129 -4.85 -2.08 -7.24
C ALA A 129 -6.25 -2.50 -6.75
N VAL A 130 -7.29 -2.29 -7.58
CA VAL A 130 -8.67 -2.71 -7.26
C VAL A 130 -8.76 -4.24 -7.17
N ALA A 131 -8.12 -4.97 -8.09
CA ALA A 131 -8.10 -6.43 -8.06
C ALA A 131 -7.38 -6.97 -6.81
N ALA A 132 -6.27 -6.35 -6.40
CA ALA A 132 -5.57 -6.66 -5.16
C ALA A 132 -6.46 -6.38 -3.93
N GLY A 133 -7.12 -5.23 -3.87
CA GLY A 133 -8.02 -4.87 -2.78
C GLY A 133 -9.19 -5.86 -2.62
N LEU A 134 -9.82 -6.28 -3.72
CA LEU A 134 -10.84 -7.33 -3.70
C LEU A 134 -10.26 -8.69 -3.25
N GLY A 135 -9.03 -8.99 -3.65
CA GLY A 135 -8.31 -10.18 -3.20
C GLY A 135 -8.07 -10.18 -1.69
N ILE A 136 -7.68 -9.04 -1.12
CA ILE A 136 -7.49 -8.86 0.33
C ILE A 136 -8.83 -9.05 1.07
N VAL A 137 -9.92 -8.45 0.61
CA VAL A 137 -11.26 -8.62 1.20
C VAL A 137 -11.68 -10.09 1.19
N ALA A 138 -11.49 -10.79 0.06
CA ALA A 138 -11.82 -12.20 -0.06
C ALA A 138 -10.97 -13.10 0.85
N GLU A 139 -9.64 -12.88 0.90
CA GLU A 139 -8.74 -13.63 1.77
C GLU A 139 -9.06 -13.40 3.25
N THR A 140 -9.39 -12.15 3.62
CA THR A 140 -9.79 -11.83 4.99
C THR A 140 -11.05 -12.57 5.40
N THR A 141 -12.03 -12.71 4.52
CA THR A 141 -13.26 -13.48 4.79
C THR A 141 -12.92 -14.94 5.10
N LEU A 142 -12.01 -15.55 4.32
CA LEU A 142 -11.54 -16.92 4.56
C LEU A 142 -10.73 -17.03 5.87
N HIS A 143 -9.91 -16.03 6.16
CA HIS A 143 -9.11 -15.99 7.38
C HIS A 143 -10.00 -15.81 8.63
N ALA A 144 -10.97 -14.90 8.57
CA ALA A 144 -11.97 -14.69 9.62
C ALA A 144 -12.73 -15.98 10.00
N GLU A 145 -13.08 -16.78 8.99
CA GLU A 145 -13.73 -18.06 9.24
C GLU A 145 -12.80 -19.07 9.96
N ARG A 146 -11.49 -19.06 9.67
CA ARG A 146 -10.49 -19.87 10.38
C ARG A 146 -10.31 -19.40 11.81
N VAL A 147 -10.22 -18.08 12.04
CA VAL A 147 -10.15 -17.45 13.37
C VAL A 147 -11.38 -17.81 14.18
N ARG A 148 -12.57 -17.69 13.60
CA ARG A 148 -13.83 -18.04 14.25
C ARG A 148 -13.87 -19.51 14.67
N ARG A 149 -13.45 -20.42 13.78
CA ARG A 149 -13.42 -21.86 14.08
C ARG A 149 -12.40 -22.28 15.14
N LYS A 150 -11.21 -21.68 15.10
CA LYS A 150 -10.11 -22.04 16.03
C LYS A 150 -10.21 -21.36 17.38
N LEU A 151 -10.59 -20.08 17.39
CA LEU A 151 -10.51 -19.22 18.55
C LEU A 151 -11.89 -18.76 19.05
N GLY A 152 -12.98 -19.16 18.38
CA GLY A 152 -14.35 -18.75 18.75
C GLY A 152 -14.68 -17.28 18.52
N HIS A 153 -13.73 -16.50 17.95
CA HIS A 153 -13.87 -15.06 17.77
C HIS A 153 -14.54 -14.70 16.46
N ALA A 154 -15.66 -13.96 16.54
CA ALA A 154 -16.33 -13.37 15.38
C ALA A 154 -15.99 -11.87 15.30
N GLY A 155 -15.90 -11.32 14.10
CA GLY A 155 -15.70 -9.88 13.89
C GLY A 155 -14.33 -9.48 13.34
N PHE A 156 -13.47 -10.45 13.04
CA PHE A 156 -12.26 -10.20 12.27
C PHE A 156 -12.61 -9.81 10.83
N GLY A 157 -12.11 -8.67 10.38
CA GLY A 157 -12.42 -8.15 9.03
C GLY A 157 -11.30 -7.22 8.55
N VAL A 158 -11.49 -6.61 7.38
CA VAL A 158 -10.57 -5.62 6.82
C VAL A 158 -11.35 -4.46 6.20
N ARG A 159 -10.79 -3.27 6.23
CA ARG A 159 -11.18 -2.15 5.38
C ARG A 159 -10.11 -1.92 4.36
N VAL A 160 -10.49 -1.68 3.13
CA VAL A 160 -9.54 -1.33 2.06
C VAL A 160 -9.99 -0.03 1.42
N GLY A 161 -9.06 0.90 1.27
CA GLY A 161 -9.28 2.20 0.63
C GLY A 161 -8.28 2.47 -0.48
N LEU A 162 -8.76 2.95 -1.64
CA LEU A 162 -7.92 3.29 -2.78
C LEU A 162 -8.18 4.72 -3.27
N HIS A 163 -7.09 5.41 -3.58
CA HIS A 163 -7.13 6.66 -4.33
C HIS A 163 -5.99 6.75 -5.34
N SER A 164 -6.28 7.22 -6.55
CA SER A 164 -5.32 7.42 -7.63
C SER A 164 -5.05 8.91 -7.81
N GLY A 165 -3.77 9.29 -7.85
CA GLY A 165 -3.38 10.67 -8.01
C GLY A 165 -1.86 10.86 -7.98
N PRO A 166 -1.40 12.11 -8.12
CA PRO A 166 0.01 12.43 -8.06
C PRO A 166 0.56 12.33 -6.63
N VAL A 167 1.77 11.77 -6.52
CA VAL A 167 2.55 11.71 -5.28
C VAL A 167 3.99 12.14 -5.55
N LEU A 168 4.65 12.69 -4.55
CA LEU A 168 6.10 12.81 -4.52
C LEU A 168 6.68 11.50 -4.00
N LEU A 169 7.46 10.84 -4.84
CA LEU A 169 8.21 9.62 -4.53
C LEU A 169 9.64 10.00 -4.20
N GLY A 170 10.20 9.36 -3.18
CA GLY A 170 11.56 9.61 -2.76
C GLY A 170 11.68 10.77 -1.76
N GLY A 171 12.91 11.00 -1.32
CA GLY A 171 13.22 11.99 -0.29
C GLY A 171 12.97 11.47 1.14
N GLY A 172 13.74 11.97 2.11
CA GLY A 172 13.68 11.52 3.49
C GLY A 172 14.57 10.31 3.78
N VAL A 173 14.43 9.74 4.96
CA VAL A 173 15.29 8.67 5.48
C VAL A 173 15.08 7.35 4.75
N ASP A 174 13.84 7.06 4.33
CA ASP A 174 13.46 5.77 3.71
C ASP A 174 13.52 5.77 2.18
N GLY A 175 14.07 6.82 1.56
CA GLY A 175 14.31 6.89 0.12
C GLY A 175 13.07 6.54 -0.71
N ASP A 176 13.19 5.52 -1.56
CA ASP A 176 12.16 5.09 -2.51
C ASP A 176 10.85 4.54 -1.89
N ASN A 177 10.82 4.30 -0.57
CA ASN A 177 9.62 3.84 0.13
C ASN A 177 8.75 5.00 0.61
N THR A 178 9.26 6.23 0.55
CA THR A 178 8.51 7.41 1.02
C THR A 178 7.63 7.96 -0.09
N ILE A 179 6.32 8.03 0.18
CA ILE A 179 5.34 8.72 -0.67
C ILE A 179 4.68 9.86 0.11
N ARG A 180 4.58 11.03 -0.53
CA ARG A 180 3.97 12.22 0.07
C ARG A 180 2.99 12.88 -0.90
N GLY A 181 1.93 13.46 -0.34
CA GLY A 181 0.95 14.22 -1.10
C GLY A 181 -0.49 14.00 -0.62
N THR A 182 -1.39 14.81 -1.13
CA THR A 182 -2.83 14.72 -0.81
C THR A 182 -3.44 13.36 -1.21
N THR A 183 -2.86 12.71 -2.23
CA THR A 183 -3.26 11.37 -2.68
C THR A 183 -3.18 10.33 -1.56
N VAL A 184 -2.13 10.37 -0.74
CA VAL A 184 -1.96 9.46 0.41
C VAL A 184 -3.07 9.68 1.43
N ASN A 185 -3.35 10.93 1.79
CA ASN A 185 -4.39 11.28 2.75
C ASN A 185 -5.79 10.89 2.25
N LEU A 186 -6.03 11.02 0.94
CA LEU A 186 -7.31 10.63 0.34
C LEU A 186 -7.50 9.12 0.31
N ALA A 187 -6.44 8.35 0.05
CA ALA A 187 -6.48 6.89 0.14
C ALA A 187 -6.76 6.42 1.59
N ALA A 188 -6.09 7.01 2.59
CA ALA A 188 -6.37 6.75 3.99
C ALA A 188 -7.84 7.08 4.34
N ARG A 189 -8.37 8.19 3.81
CA ARG A 189 -9.78 8.54 4.03
C ARG A 189 -10.75 7.55 3.40
N MET A 190 -10.40 6.96 2.24
CA MET A 190 -11.20 5.89 1.64
C MET A 190 -11.26 4.67 2.55
N GLU A 191 -10.12 4.25 3.11
CA GLU A 191 -10.05 3.14 4.05
C GLU A 191 -10.88 3.41 5.32
N GLN A 192 -10.62 4.53 6.02
CA GLN A 192 -11.31 4.90 7.27
C GLN A 192 -12.83 4.94 7.16
N THR A 193 -13.34 5.26 5.98
CA THR A 193 -14.78 5.37 5.73
C THR A 193 -15.39 4.14 5.05
N ALA A 194 -14.58 3.15 4.70
CA ALA A 194 -15.06 1.88 4.17
C ALA A 194 -15.79 1.09 5.27
N PRO A 195 -16.95 0.51 5.00
CA PRO A 195 -17.54 -0.48 5.89
C PRO A 195 -16.59 -1.69 6.06
N PRO A 196 -16.58 -2.35 7.23
CA PRO A 196 -15.83 -3.59 7.41
C PRO A 196 -16.14 -4.62 6.31
N GLY A 197 -15.11 -5.30 5.81
CA GLY A 197 -15.24 -6.31 4.75
C GLY A 197 -15.44 -5.73 3.36
N THR A 198 -15.13 -4.45 3.13
CA THR A 198 -15.35 -3.81 1.83
C THR A 198 -14.13 -3.06 1.30
N LEU A 199 -14.15 -2.83 0.00
CA LEU A 199 -13.20 -1.99 -0.74
C LEU A 199 -13.89 -0.70 -1.18
N ARG A 200 -13.42 0.44 -0.69
CA ARG A 200 -13.87 1.77 -1.12
C ARG A 200 -12.83 2.43 -2.03
N VAL A 201 -13.30 2.99 -3.13
CA VAL A 201 -12.46 3.72 -4.07
C VAL A 201 -13.00 5.14 -4.31
N SER A 202 -12.10 6.08 -4.59
CA SER A 202 -12.47 7.44 -5.02
C SER A 202 -12.95 7.47 -6.47
N ALA A 203 -13.61 8.57 -6.85
CA ALA A 203 -14.01 8.84 -8.25
C ALA A 203 -12.81 8.80 -9.21
N ASP A 204 -11.63 9.24 -8.77
CA ASP A 204 -10.44 9.26 -9.60
C ASP A 204 -9.98 7.82 -9.93
N THR A 205 -9.93 6.94 -8.93
CA THR A 205 -9.64 5.52 -9.14
C THR A 205 -10.75 4.83 -9.94
N TRP A 206 -12.03 5.13 -9.63
CA TRP A 206 -13.16 4.51 -10.32
C TRP A 206 -13.15 4.80 -11.83
N ARG A 207 -12.85 6.04 -12.22
CA ARG A 207 -12.76 6.43 -13.66
C ARG A 207 -11.68 5.66 -14.42
N LEU A 208 -10.57 5.31 -13.79
CA LEU A 208 -9.47 4.56 -14.40
C LEU A 208 -9.79 3.08 -14.62
N CYS A 209 -10.76 2.52 -13.89
CA CYS A 209 -11.14 1.12 -13.97
C CYS A 209 -12.65 0.92 -14.25
N ALA A 210 -13.37 1.99 -14.58
CA ALA A 210 -14.79 1.93 -14.92
C ALA A 210 -15.04 0.94 -16.07
N GLY A 211 -16.03 0.08 -15.92
CA GLY A 211 -16.34 -0.96 -16.90
C GLY A 211 -15.67 -2.31 -16.63
N LEU A 212 -14.58 -2.36 -15.84
CA LEU A 212 -13.90 -3.61 -15.48
C LEU A 212 -14.46 -4.23 -14.17
N PHE A 213 -15.08 -3.41 -13.35
CA PHE A 213 -15.63 -3.82 -12.05
C PHE A 213 -17.09 -3.42 -11.91
N GLU A 214 -17.80 -4.09 -11.02
CA GLU A 214 -19.09 -3.70 -10.52
C GLU A 214 -18.92 -3.07 -9.15
N GLY A 215 -19.69 -2.03 -8.86
CA GLY A 215 -19.64 -1.32 -7.59
C GLY A 215 -20.81 -0.37 -7.45
N THR A 216 -21.14 -0.06 -6.21
CA THR A 216 -22.24 0.81 -5.83
C THR A 216 -21.71 2.18 -5.39
N GLU A 217 -22.21 3.24 -6.04
CA GLU A 217 -21.90 4.61 -5.63
C GLU A 217 -22.41 4.89 -4.22
N GLN A 218 -21.61 5.55 -3.43
CA GLN A 218 -21.91 5.90 -2.05
C GLN A 218 -22.22 7.39 -1.91
N ALA A 219 -22.79 7.77 -0.77
CA ALA A 219 -22.95 9.17 -0.43
C ALA A 219 -21.59 9.89 -0.52
N PRO A 220 -21.56 11.11 -1.10
CA PRO A 220 -20.31 11.86 -1.23
C PRO A 220 -19.65 12.12 0.13
N LEU A 221 -18.33 12.01 0.19
CA LEU A 221 -17.55 12.25 1.39
C LEU A 221 -17.04 13.69 1.44
N VAL A 222 -17.31 14.37 2.57
CA VAL A 222 -16.67 15.65 2.86
C VAL A 222 -15.26 15.38 3.37
N VAL A 223 -14.27 15.92 2.67
CA VAL A 223 -12.86 15.78 3.03
C VAL A 223 -12.29 17.14 3.40
N LYS A 224 -11.66 17.23 4.57
CA LYS A 224 -11.03 18.47 5.04
C LYS A 224 -10.02 18.98 4.01
N GLY A 225 -10.14 20.24 3.61
CA GLY A 225 -9.26 20.85 2.61
C GLY A 225 -9.73 20.74 1.14
N ARG A 226 -10.90 20.13 0.90
CA ARG A 226 -11.56 20.17 -0.41
C ARG A 226 -12.84 20.98 -0.34
N SER A 227 -13.09 21.82 -1.36
CA SER A 227 -14.30 22.63 -1.47
C SER A 227 -15.53 21.79 -1.83
N GLU A 228 -15.32 20.70 -2.57
CA GLU A 228 -16.40 19.83 -3.04
C GLU A 228 -16.33 18.44 -2.40
N PRO A 229 -17.49 17.86 -2.04
CA PRO A 229 -17.58 16.49 -1.58
C PRO A 229 -17.09 15.52 -2.66
N MET A 230 -16.36 14.49 -2.25
CA MET A 230 -15.79 13.51 -3.15
C MET A 230 -16.73 12.32 -3.34
N ARG A 231 -17.04 12.00 -4.61
CA ARG A 231 -17.79 10.80 -4.96
C ARG A 231 -16.92 9.56 -4.74
N THR A 232 -17.54 8.49 -4.23
CA THR A 232 -16.86 7.23 -3.91
C THR A 232 -17.72 6.04 -4.28
N TRP A 233 -17.10 4.89 -4.47
CA TRP A 233 -17.76 3.61 -4.77
C TRP A 233 -17.28 2.52 -3.82
N LEU A 234 -18.20 1.65 -3.43
CA LEU A 234 -17.85 0.34 -2.89
C LEU A 234 -17.76 -0.63 -4.06
N VAL A 235 -16.59 -1.23 -4.23
CA VAL A 235 -16.34 -2.19 -5.32
C VAL A 235 -16.70 -3.59 -4.83
N GLU A 236 -17.51 -4.30 -5.63
CA GLU A 236 -18.08 -5.60 -5.26
C GLU A 236 -17.34 -6.76 -5.92
N ARG A 237 -17.12 -6.64 -7.22
CA ARG A 237 -16.49 -7.73 -8.00
C ARG A 237 -15.95 -7.25 -9.34
N ARG A 238 -15.08 -8.07 -9.91
CA ARG A 238 -14.65 -7.91 -11.30
C ARG A 238 -15.75 -8.39 -12.24
N ARG A 239 -16.01 -7.63 -13.32
CA ARG A 239 -16.91 -8.05 -14.38
C ARG A 239 -16.30 -9.22 -15.14
N PRO A 240 -17.10 -10.22 -15.54
CA PRO A 240 -16.64 -11.25 -16.45
C PRO A 240 -16.15 -10.60 -17.75
N ARG A 241 -14.97 -10.99 -18.24
CA ARG A 241 -14.56 -10.59 -19.59
C ARG A 241 -15.62 -11.14 -20.55
N GLN A 242 -16.33 -10.24 -21.24
CA GLN A 242 -17.13 -10.67 -22.39
C GLN A 242 -16.15 -11.30 -23.38
N ALA A 243 -16.30 -12.59 -23.65
CA ALA A 243 -15.60 -13.23 -24.74
C ALA A 243 -15.98 -12.46 -26.01
N LEU A 244 -14.99 -11.85 -26.68
CA LEU A 244 -15.20 -11.29 -27.99
C LEU A 244 -15.81 -12.41 -28.84
N ALA A 245 -17.09 -12.24 -29.24
CA ALA A 245 -17.70 -13.15 -30.20
C ALA A 245 -16.75 -13.23 -31.43
N PRO A 246 -16.44 -14.43 -31.92
CA PRO A 246 -15.59 -14.53 -33.10
C PRO A 246 -16.25 -13.71 -34.21
N ALA A 247 -15.45 -12.83 -34.85
CA ALA A 247 -15.92 -12.03 -35.97
C ALA A 247 -16.62 -12.96 -36.95
N ARG A 248 -17.92 -12.75 -37.21
CA ARG A 248 -18.65 -13.46 -38.24
C ARG A 248 -17.86 -13.24 -39.52
N GLY A 249 -17.31 -14.35 -40.02
CA GLY A 249 -16.62 -14.34 -41.30
C GLY A 249 -17.54 -13.72 -42.35
N VAL A 250 -17.02 -12.73 -43.06
CA VAL A 250 -17.68 -12.12 -44.21
C VAL A 250 -17.87 -13.27 -45.21
N ALA A 251 -19.10 -13.72 -45.36
CA ALA A 251 -19.45 -14.69 -46.39
C ALA A 251 -19.04 -14.11 -47.75
N GLY A 252 -18.11 -14.81 -48.41
CA GLY A 252 -17.61 -14.41 -49.72
C GLY A 252 -18.77 -14.21 -50.69
N ARG A 253 -18.79 -13.06 -51.36
CA ARG A 253 -19.60 -12.81 -52.53
C ARG A 253 -19.19 -13.81 -53.63
N PRO A 254 -20.10 -14.51 -54.26
CA PRO A 254 -19.76 -15.21 -55.49
C PRO A 254 -19.48 -14.17 -56.58
N SER A 255 -18.35 -14.35 -57.26
CA SER A 255 -18.00 -13.57 -58.46
C SER A 255 -18.90 -13.97 -59.62
N PRO A 256 -19.16 -13.04 -60.55
CA PRO A 256 -20.03 -13.27 -61.70
C PRO A 256 -19.37 -14.19 -62.74
#